data_9ebf31b793e346efe3ef637d41b2bf1a
#
_entry.id   9ebf31b793e346efe3ef637d41b2bf1a
#
_cell.length_a   1.000
_cell.length_b   1.000
_cell.length_c   1.000
_cell.angle_alpha   90.00
_cell.angle_beta   90.00
_cell.angle_gamma   90.00
#
_symmetry.space_group_name_H-M   'P 1'
#
loop_
_entity.id
_entity.type
_entity.pdbx_description
1 polymer ?
#
loop_
_entity_poly.entity_id
_entity_poly.type
_entity_poly.pdbx_seq_one_letter_code
_entity_poly.pdbx_strand_id
1 'polypeptide(L)'
;MKSEGRYVAKTENNHVIYVTDFGADPSGKTDSTEAVIRALEQAKKLRQQDLEKGSTLDFPKGVYHFYPDRAEERELYVSNTVGADPEYKNKKIGILVEDLSHITIEGNNSHFIFHGKMTVFATIRSEIIRAVTA
;
A
#
# COMPACT_ATOMS: atom_id res chain seq x y z
N MET A 1 11.30 -27.43 6.74
CA MET A 1 11.22 -26.50 6.84
C MET A 1 11.49 -26.04 7.69
N LYS A 2 11.91 -25.85 8.04
CA LYS A 2 12.13 -25.38 8.46
C LYS A 2 12.65 -24.30 9.03
N SER A 3 13.84 -23.93 9.20
CA SER A 3 14.24 -22.70 9.75
C SER A 3 13.32 -21.59 9.32
N GLU A 4 12.76 -21.71 8.19
CA GLU A 4 11.81 -20.73 7.77
C GLU A 4 10.50 -20.87 8.53
N GLY A 5 10.40 -21.86 9.37
CA GLY A 5 9.21 -22.02 10.18
C GLY A 5 8.88 -20.80 11.01
N ARG A 6 9.89 -20.07 11.46
CA ARG A 6 9.63 -18.88 12.26
C ARG A 6 8.92 -17.80 11.46
N TYR A 7 9.37 -17.58 10.24
CA TYR A 7 8.75 -16.56 9.41
C TYR A 7 7.36 -16.96 9.00
N VAL A 8 7.18 -18.24 8.74
CA VAL A 8 5.86 -18.74 8.40
C VAL A 8 4.91 -18.50 9.56
N ALA A 9 5.36 -18.75 10.78
CA ALA A 9 4.50 -18.55 11.94
C ALA A 9 4.08 -17.08 12.07
N LYS A 10 5.02 -16.15 11.87
CA LYS A 10 4.69 -14.74 11.92
C LYS A 10 3.71 -14.37 10.84
N THR A 11 3.92 -14.90 9.64
CA THR A 11 3.03 -14.62 8.52
C THR A 11 1.64 -15.19 8.77
N GLU A 12 1.57 -16.36 9.39
CA GLU A 12 0.29 -17.00 9.67
C GLU A 12 -0.56 -16.20 10.65
N ASN A 13 0.08 -15.34 11.46
CA ASN A 13 -0.66 -14.51 12.39
C ASN A 13 -1.23 -13.26 11.76
N ASN A 14 -0.97 -13.03 10.48
CA ASN A 14 -1.48 -11.87 9.78
C ASN A 14 -2.64 -12.26 8.89
N HIS A 15 -3.57 -11.32 8.76
CA HIS A 15 -4.56 -11.43 7.70
C HIS A 15 -3.86 -11.15 6.38
N VAL A 16 -4.08 -11.97 5.38
CA VAL A 16 -3.48 -11.76 4.06
C VAL A 16 -4.56 -11.25 3.13
N ILE A 17 -4.31 -10.09 2.53
CA ILE A 17 -5.28 -9.45 1.66
C ILE A 17 -4.63 -9.35 0.28
N TYR A 18 -5.20 -10.04 -0.69
CA TYR A 18 -4.67 -10.03 -2.04
C TYR A 18 -5.34 -8.92 -2.83
N VAL A 19 -4.52 -8.01 -3.38
CA VAL A 19 -5.09 -6.88 -4.13
C VAL A 19 -5.88 -7.37 -5.35
N THR A 20 -5.52 -8.54 -5.88
CA THR A 20 -6.24 -9.11 -7.02
C THR A 20 -7.66 -9.49 -6.67
N ASP A 21 -7.95 -9.79 -5.41
CA ASP A 21 -9.32 -10.07 -4.98
C ASP A 21 -10.19 -8.83 -5.05
N PHE A 22 -9.59 -7.65 -5.17
CA PHE A 22 -10.32 -6.39 -5.21
C PHE A 22 -10.29 -5.77 -6.59
N GLY A 23 -9.78 -6.50 -7.58
CA GLY A 23 -9.79 -6.05 -8.95
C GLY A 23 -8.47 -5.56 -9.50
N ALA A 24 -7.38 -5.66 -8.73
CA ALA A 24 -6.08 -5.28 -9.26
C ALA A 24 -5.69 -6.26 -10.37
N ASP A 25 -5.03 -5.74 -11.38
CA ASP A 25 -4.75 -6.47 -12.60
C ASP A 25 -3.25 -6.67 -12.77
N PRO A 26 -2.74 -7.87 -12.44
CA PRO A 26 -1.30 -8.12 -12.55
C PRO A 26 -0.83 -8.24 -14.01
N SER A 27 -1.74 -8.33 -14.97
CA SER A 27 -1.35 -8.36 -16.37
C SER A 27 -0.94 -6.98 -16.88
N GLY A 28 -1.28 -5.93 -16.15
CA GLY A 28 -0.91 -4.57 -16.50
C GLY A 28 -1.83 -3.94 -17.54
N LYS A 29 -2.99 -4.52 -17.78
CA LYS A 29 -3.89 -3.99 -18.81
C LYS A 29 -4.85 -2.93 -18.30
N THR A 30 -5.14 -2.92 -17.01
CA THR A 30 -6.08 -1.97 -16.44
C THR A 30 -5.50 -1.28 -15.23
N ASP A 31 -6.18 -0.21 -14.81
CA ASP A 31 -5.79 0.61 -13.68
C ASP A 31 -6.06 -0.15 -12.38
N SER A 32 -5.06 -0.30 -11.54
CA SER A 32 -5.18 -1.00 -10.27
C SER A 32 -5.34 -0.07 -9.08
N THR A 33 -5.41 1.24 -9.31
CA THR A 33 -5.43 2.22 -8.22
C THR A 33 -6.59 1.99 -7.26
N GLU A 34 -7.79 1.89 -7.79
CA GLU A 34 -8.98 1.77 -6.95
C GLU A 34 -9.00 0.44 -6.20
N ALA A 35 -8.50 -0.62 -6.83
CA ALA A 35 -8.47 -1.93 -6.21
C ALA A 35 -7.59 -1.90 -4.95
N VAL A 36 -6.45 -1.22 -5.04
CA VAL A 36 -5.55 -1.13 -3.89
C VAL A 36 -6.20 -0.30 -2.77
N ILE A 37 -6.93 0.75 -3.12
CA ILE A 37 -7.66 1.52 -2.13
C ILE A 37 -8.65 0.62 -1.38
N ARG A 38 -9.41 -0.18 -2.11
CA ARG A 38 -10.40 -1.05 -1.47
C ARG A 38 -9.74 -2.14 -0.64
N ALA A 39 -8.60 -2.65 -1.09
CA ALA A 39 -7.88 -3.65 -0.31
C ALA A 39 -7.39 -3.06 1.01
N LEU A 40 -6.90 -1.82 0.99
CA LEU A 40 -6.45 -1.17 2.20
C LEU A 40 -7.62 -0.86 3.15
N GLU A 41 -8.79 -0.56 2.60
CA GLU A 41 -9.98 -0.38 3.44
C GLU A 41 -10.34 -1.67 4.15
N GLN A 42 -10.21 -2.80 3.47
CA GLN A 42 -10.44 -4.09 4.11
C GLN A 42 -9.45 -4.34 5.23
N ALA A 43 -8.18 -3.95 5.02
CA ALA A 43 -7.17 -4.09 6.06
C ALA A 43 -7.55 -3.30 7.30
N LYS A 44 -8.10 -2.10 7.13
CA LYS A 44 -8.54 -1.30 8.27
C LYS A 44 -9.65 -1.98 9.02
N LYS A 45 -10.62 -2.55 8.32
CA LYS A 45 -11.72 -3.25 8.96
C LYS A 45 -11.24 -4.43 9.76
N LEU A 46 -10.34 -5.20 9.19
CA LEU A 46 -9.81 -6.38 9.88
C LEU A 46 -9.01 -5.98 11.10
N ARG A 47 -8.24 -4.90 11.02
CA ARG A 47 -7.46 -4.43 12.15
C ARG A 47 -8.36 -4.01 13.30
N GLN A 48 -9.48 -3.36 12.98
CA GLN A 48 -10.43 -2.96 14.01
C GLN A 48 -11.09 -4.13 14.68
N GLN A 49 -11.29 -5.22 13.97
CA GLN A 49 -11.94 -6.40 14.51
C GLN A 49 -10.99 -7.27 15.32
N ASP A 50 -9.70 -7.22 15.01
CA ASP A 50 -8.73 -8.08 15.65
C ASP A 50 -7.43 -7.31 15.85
N LEU A 51 -7.29 -6.70 17.03
CA LEU A 51 -6.15 -5.87 17.31
C LEU A 51 -4.87 -6.66 17.53
N GLU A 52 -4.97 -7.97 17.64
CA GLU A 52 -3.78 -8.79 17.86
C GLU A 52 -3.13 -9.24 16.57
N LYS A 53 -3.80 -9.07 15.44
CA LYS A 53 -3.27 -9.47 14.16
C LYS A 53 -2.97 -8.28 13.29
N GLY A 54 -1.85 -8.35 12.60
CA GLY A 54 -1.57 -7.40 11.54
C GLY A 54 -2.16 -7.88 10.24
N SER A 55 -1.84 -7.16 9.16
CA SER A 55 -2.31 -7.49 7.83
C SER A 55 -1.15 -7.45 6.85
N THR A 56 -1.21 -8.31 5.86
CA THR A 56 -0.28 -8.30 4.74
C THR A 56 -1.08 -7.96 3.50
N LEU A 57 -0.68 -6.86 2.86
CA LEU A 57 -1.25 -6.49 1.57
C LEU A 57 -0.37 -7.13 0.51
N ASP A 58 -0.90 -8.12 -0.17
CA ASP A 58 -0.14 -8.96 -1.07
C ASP A 58 -0.45 -8.60 -2.52
N PHE A 59 0.62 -8.29 -3.26
CA PHE A 59 0.52 -8.05 -4.69
C PHE A 59 1.07 -9.29 -5.41
N PRO A 60 0.22 -10.21 -5.86
CA PRO A 60 0.73 -11.33 -6.66
C PRO A 60 1.59 -10.83 -7.81
N LYS A 61 2.64 -11.58 -8.12
CA LYS A 61 3.64 -11.10 -9.06
C LYS A 61 3.01 -10.65 -10.37
N GLY A 62 3.36 -9.46 -10.82
CA GLY A 62 2.82 -8.91 -12.05
C GLY A 62 3.23 -7.47 -12.25
N VAL A 63 2.49 -6.80 -13.11
CA VAL A 63 2.71 -5.39 -13.44
C VAL A 63 1.45 -4.64 -13.09
N TYR A 64 1.56 -3.66 -12.21
CA TYR A 64 0.39 -2.91 -11.75
C TYR A 64 0.53 -1.46 -12.15
N HIS A 65 -0.49 -0.93 -12.79
CA HIS A 65 -0.53 0.46 -13.22
C HIS A 65 -1.41 1.28 -12.30
N PHE A 66 -0.93 2.45 -11.95
CA PHE A 66 -1.64 3.38 -11.09
C PHE A 66 -1.80 4.70 -11.83
N TYR A 67 -3.00 5.26 -11.80
CA TYR A 67 -3.33 6.49 -12.51
C TYR A 67 -3.91 7.51 -11.54
N PRO A 68 -3.65 8.79 -11.75
CA PRO A 68 -4.11 9.80 -10.79
C PRO A 68 -5.62 9.98 -10.76
N ASP A 69 -6.33 9.59 -11.82
CA ASP A 69 -7.76 9.84 -11.92
C ASP A 69 -8.55 9.24 -10.75
N ARG A 70 -8.14 8.09 -10.27
CA ARG A 70 -8.85 7.40 -9.19
C ARG A 70 -8.06 7.33 -7.91
N ALA A 71 -6.94 8.03 -7.86
CA ALA A 71 -6.07 8.01 -6.67
C ALA A 71 -6.67 8.87 -5.57
N GLU A 72 -6.38 8.49 -4.33
CA GLU A 72 -6.72 9.32 -3.19
C GLU A 72 -5.92 10.60 -3.22
N GLU A 73 -6.54 11.67 -2.77
CA GLU A 73 -5.88 12.96 -2.74
C GLU A 73 -5.80 13.45 -1.31
N ARG A 74 -4.61 13.90 -0.91
CA ARG A 74 -4.42 14.44 0.42
C ARG A 74 -3.54 15.68 0.33
N GLU A 75 -3.79 16.61 1.24
CA GLU A 75 -2.94 17.77 1.35
C GLU A 75 -1.73 17.39 2.19
N LEU A 76 -0.56 17.49 1.58
CA LEU A 76 0.69 17.14 2.25
C LEU A 76 1.54 18.37 2.39
N TYR A 77 2.19 18.47 3.53
CA TYR A 77 3.14 19.55 3.79
C TYR A 77 4.40 19.27 3.00
N VAL A 78 4.82 20.25 2.21
CA VAL A 78 6.03 20.13 1.42
C VAL A 78 7.02 21.17 1.91
N SER A 79 8.18 20.72 2.37
CA SER A 79 9.23 21.59 2.83
C SER A 79 10.23 21.76 1.71
N ASN A 80 10.48 23.01 1.36
CA ASN A 80 11.47 23.33 0.33
C ASN A 80 12.80 23.60 1.01
N THR A 81 13.79 22.79 0.68
CA THR A 81 15.07 22.85 1.37
C THR A 81 15.95 24.02 0.93
N VAL A 82 15.55 24.78 -0.08
CA VAL A 82 16.39 25.83 -0.61
C VAL A 82 15.90 27.20 -0.17
N GLY A 83 15.38 27.27 1.05
CA GLY A 83 15.02 28.56 1.62
C GLY A 83 13.66 29.09 1.24
N ALA A 84 12.92 28.38 0.43
CA ALA A 84 11.55 28.77 0.13
C ALA A 84 10.66 28.43 1.30
N ASP A 85 9.53 29.11 1.39
CA ASP A 85 8.59 28.85 2.45
C ASP A 85 7.97 27.47 2.29
N PRO A 86 7.69 26.79 3.40
CA PRO A 86 6.96 25.53 3.33
C PRO A 86 5.57 25.76 2.74
N GLU A 87 5.08 24.77 2.03
CA GLU A 87 3.74 24.90 1.46
C GLU A 87 3.00 23.58 1.56
N TYR A 88 1.69 23.69 1.62
CA TYR A 88 0.81 22.54 1.61
C TYR A 88 0.25 22.39 0.21
N LYS A 89 0.29 21.18 -0.31
CA LYS A 89 -0.19 20.90 -1.64
C LYS A 89 -1.02 19.64 -1.64
N ASN A 90 -2.06 19.66 -2.44
CA ASN A 90 -2.86 18.47 -2.66
C ASN A 90 -2.09 17.52 -3.58
N LYS A 91 -1.92 16.30 -3.13
CA LYS A 91 -1.18 15.28 -3.86
C LYS A 91 -2.08 14.11 -4.18
N LYS A 92 -1.96 13.62 -5.40
CA LYS A 92 -2.57 12.36 -5.78
C LYS A 92 -1.62 11.25 -5.35
N ILE A 93 -2.10 10.30 -4.60
CA ILE A 93 -1.26 9.29 -3.96
C ILE A 93 -1.64 7.93 -4.50
N GLY A 94 -0.64 7.22 -5.05
CA GLY A 94 -0.89 5.90 -5.61
C GLY A 94 -1.23 4.88 -4.55
N ILE A 95 -0.39 4.78 -3.53
CA ILE A 95 -0.64 3.86 -2.42
C ILE A 95 -0.62 4.67 -1.14
N LEU A 96 -1.79 4.86 -0.56
CA LEU A 96 -1.94 5.66 0.66
C LEU A 96 -2.30 4.75 1.83
N VAL A 97 -1.39 4.68 2.81
CA VAL A 97 -1.66 3.95 4.04
C VAL A 97 -1.99 4.97 5.10
N GLU A 98 -3.26 5.02 5.50
CA GLU A 98 -3.76 6.04 6.40
C GLU A 98 -4.50 5.39 7.56
N ASP A 99 -4.16 5.79 8.79
CA ASP A 99 -4.80 5.29 10.00
C ASP A 99 -4.77 3.77 10.10
N LEU A 100 -3.62 3.19 9.77
CA LEU A 100 -3.48 1.74 9.74
C LEU A 100 -2.12 1.37 10.30
N SER A 101 -2.10 0.46 11.26
CA SER A 101 -0.87 -0.01 11.86
C SER A 101 -0.70 -1.50 11.62
N HIS A 102 0.51 -1.98 11.82
CA HIS A 102 0.85 -3.40 11.69
C HIS A 102 0.54 -3.94 10.32
N ILE A 103 0.93 -3.18 9.29
CA ILE A 103 0.72 -3.58 7.91
C ILE A 103 2.05 -3.99 7.29
N THR A 104 2.01 -5.08 6.54
CA THR A 104 3.13 -5.54 5.73
C THR A 104 2.70 -5.43 4.27
N ILE A 105 3.56 -4.89 3.43
CA ILE A 105 3.27 -4.80 2.00
C ILE A 105 4.22 -5.74 1.29
N GLU A 106 3.66 -6.72 0.61
CA GLU A 106 4.42 -7.73 -0.09
C GLU A 106 4.26 -7.55 -1.60
N GLY A 107 5.36 -7.19 -2.26
CA GLY A 107 5.31 -6.90 -3.69
C GLY A 107 5.59 -8.08 -4.59
N ASN A 108 6.23 -9.14 -4.08
CA ASN A 108 6.51 -10.36 -4.85
C ASN A 108 7.22 -10.09 -6.17
N ASN A 109 8.21 -9.18 -6.15
CA ASN A 109 8.98 -8.82 -7.35
C ASN A 109 8.11 -8.23 -8.47
N SER A 110 7.01 -7.60 -8.10
CA SER A 110 6.14 -6.95 -9.08
C SER A 110 6.71 -5.62 -9.52
N HIS A 111 6.22 -5.13 -10.65
CA HIS A 111 6.55 -3.79 -11.13
C HIS A 111 5.34 -2.89 -10.92
N PHE A 112 5.58 -1.74 -10.31
CA PHE A 112 4.52 -0.76 -10.07
C PHE A 112 4.82 0.44 -10.94
N ILE A 113 3.90 0.78 -11.82
CA ILE A 113 4.07 1.87 -12.79
C ILE A 113 3.06 2.95 -12.47
N PHE A 114 3.57 4.12 -12.13
CA PHE A 114 2.72 5.25 -11.74
C PHE A 114 2.71 6.27 -12.85
N HIS A 115 1.51 6.62 -13.30
CA HIS A 115 1.32 7.50 -14.44
C HIS A 115 1.04 8.92 -13.98
N GLY A 116 1.47 9.87 -14.80
CA GLY A 116 1.19 11.27 -14.53
C GLY A 116 1.93 11.76 -13.31
N LYS A 117 1.37 12.80 -12.72
CA LYS A 117 2.00 13.42 -11.56
C LYS A 117 1.38 12.86 -10.30
N MET A 118 2.09 11.94 -9.67
CA MET A 118 1.59 11.24 -8.49
C MET A 118 2.68 11.10 -7.46
N THR A 119 2.26 11.08 -6.19
CA THR A 119 3.10 10.60 -5.11
C THR A 119 2.93 9.08 -5.07
N VAL A 120 4.04 8.36 -5.16
CA VAL A 120 3.99 6.92 -5.28
C VAL A 120 3.40 6.29 -4.01
N PHE A 121 3.84 6.75 -2.85
CA PHE A 121 3.52 6.10 -1.61
C PHE A 121 3.52 7.12 -0.48
N ALA A 122 2.55 7.04 0.41
CA ALA A 122 2.50 7.93 1.58
C ALA A 122 1.87 7.20 2.75
N THR A 123 2.35 7.52 3.95
CA THR A 123 1.76 7.00 5.18
C THR A 123 1.30 8.19 6.02
N ILE A 124 0.11 8.07 6.57
CA ILE A 124 -0.46 9.11 7.44
C ILE A 124 -1.01 8.40 8.68
N ARG A 125 -0.50 8.81 9.86
CA ARG A 125 -0.91 8.22 11.12
C ARG A 125 -0.91 6.69 11.03
N SER A 126 0.16 6.14 10.47
CA SER A 126 0.22 4.71 10.19
C SER A 126 1.59 4.17 10.52
N GLU A 127 1.64 2.86 10.70
CA GLU A 127 2.89 2.17 10.97
C GLU A 127 2.99 0.98 10.04
N ILE A 128 4.02 0.98 9.21
CA ILE A 128 4.29 -0.14 8.32
C ILE A 128 5.40 -0.94 8.93
N ILE A 129 5.10 -2.20 9.25
CA ILE A 129 6.10 -3.06 9.84
C ILE A 129 7.13 -3.45 8.81
N ARG A 130 6.69 -3.69 7.58
CA ARG A 130 7.58 -4.19 6.56
C ARG A 130 7.02 -3.94 5.18
N ALA A 131 7.89 -3.58 4.25
CA ALA A 131 7.53 -3.46 2.85
C ALA A 131 8.57 -4.21 2.04
N VAL A 132 8.13 -5.21 1.26
CA VAL A 132 9.02 -6.07 0.51
C VAL A 132 8.57 -6.07 -0.94
N THR A 133 9.47 -5.64 -1.83
CA THR A 133 9.14 -5.60 -3.26
C THR A 133 9.94 -6.61 -4.05
N ALA A 134 11.02 -7.08 -3.52
CA ALA A 134 11.89 -7.98 -4.28
C ALA A 134 11.86 -9.39 -3.73
#